data_0e42fa6c21e7913a40e8ff42aa0b8664
#
_entry.id   0e42fa6c21e7913a40e8ff42aa0b8664
#
_cell.length_a   1.000
_cell.length_b   1.000
_cell.length_c   1.000
_cell.angle_alpha   90.00
_cell.angle_beta   90.00
_cell.angle_gamma   90.00
#
_symmetry.space_group_name_H-M   'P 1'
#
loop_
_entity.id
_entity.type
_entity.pdbx_description
1 polymer ?
#
loop_
_entity_poly.entity_id
_entity_poly.type
_entity_poly.pdbx_seq_one_letter_code
_entity_poly.pdbx_strand_id
1 'polypeptide(L)'
;YLIEHRHKIKAWVLTHGHEDHIGGLPFLLPMIFGKESPVPIYGARLTLGLLRGKLEEFGLRPGAFNLKEISPDDRIQVGRYFTLDLFRMTHSIPDNSGVVIRTPIGTIVHTGDFKLDPTPIDGKVSHLAKVAQAGAEGVLLLIADATNAERPGYTPSEMEIAKELDRVIGRAPGRVFVTTFASHIHRIQSVIWAAEKYGRKVAMEGRSMLKFSRIALELGYLKVKDRLYTLEEVKDLPDHQVLILATGSQGQPMSVLH
;
A
#
# COMPACT_ATOMS: atom_id res chain seq x y z
N TYR A 1 17.54 13.60 17.65
CA TYR A 1 18.07 14.16 16.38
C TYR A 1 17.02 14.95 15.61
N LEU A 2 15.87 14.35 15.19
CA LEU A 2 14.85 15.06 14.38
C LEU A 2 14.28 16.30 15.08
N ILE A 3 14.04 16.25 16.38
CA ILE A 3 13.54 17.38 17.18
C ILE A 3 14.56 18.53 17.17
N GLU A 4 15.84 18.22 17.42
CA GLU A 4 16.93 19.19 17.45
C GLU A 4 17.15 19.84 16.07
N HIS A 5 16.95 19.08 15.00
CA HIS A 5 17.19 19.51 13.62
C HIS A 5 15.89 19.82 12.84
N ARG A 6 14.76 20.01 13.54
CA ARG A 6 13.44 20.23 12.89
C ARG A 6 13.43 21.37 11.86
N HIS A 7 14.23 22.40 12.06
CA HIS A 7 14.37 23.54 11.15
C HIS A 7 15.02 23.15 9.81
N LYS A 8 15.74 22.02 9.76
CA LYS A 8 16.36 21.48 8.55
C LYS A 8 15.42 20.57 7.75
N ILE A 9 14.34 20.06 8.35
CA ILE A 9 13.38 19.20 7.67
C ILE A 9 12.61 20.05 6.67
N LYS A 10 12.64 19.66 5.39
CA LYS A 10 12.00 20.39 4.30
C LYS A 10 10.74 19.70 3.77
N ALA A 11 10.67 18.38 3.91
CA ALA A 11 9.51 17.59 3.52
C ALA A 11 9.55 16.19 4.16
N TRP A 12 8.41 15.53 4.19
CA TRP A 12 8.27 14.09 4.31
C TRP A 12 7.87 13.53 2.96
N VAL A 13 8.48 12.43 2.53
CA VAL A 13 8.15 11.77 1.27
C VAL A 13 7.85 10.31 1.58
N LEU A 14 6.64 9.89 1.29
CA LEU A 14 6.13 8.57 1.60
C LEU A 14 6.14 7.71 0.35
N THR A 15 6.80 6.57 0.41
CA THR A 15 6.88 5.63 -0.71
C THR A 15 5.55 4.93 -0.95
N HIS A 16 4.90 4.47 0.13
CA HIS A 16 3.61 3.77 0.08
C HIS A 16 2.91 3.74 1.45
N GLY A 17 1.71 3.18 1.49
CA GLY A 17 0.81 3.25 2.64
C GLY A 17 0.85 2.07 3.62
N HIS A 18 1.90 1.25 3.64
CA HIS A 18 2.05 0.21 4.65
C HIS A 18 2.36 0.78 6.04
N GLU A 19 2.04 0.00 7.06
CA GLU A 19 2.11 0.42 8.45
C GLU A 19 3.52 0.79 8.89
N ASP A 20 4.52 0.06 8.48
CA ASP A 20 5.93 0.27 8.79
C ASP A 20 6.52 1.52 8.10
N HIS A 21 5.82 2.06 7.07
CA HIS A 21 6.22 3.29 6.37
C HIS A 21 5.46 4.53 6.83
N ILE A 22 4.21 4.41 7.28
CA ILE A 22 3.40 5.57 7.71
C ILE A 22 3.01 5.53 9.19
N GLY A 23 3.13 4.38 9.86
CA GLY A 23 2.62 4.17 11.21
C GLY A 23 3.29 4.98 12.30
N GLY A 24 4.53 5.40 12.10
CA GLY A 24 5.25 6.27 13.03
C GLY A 24 4.84 7.75 12.97
N LEU A 25 4.23 8.20 11.88
CA LEU A 25 3.94 9.62 11.66
C LEU A 25 3.00 10.25 12.70
N PRO A 26 1.92 9.59 13.17
CA PRO A 26 1.07 10.14 14.22
C PRO A 26 1.78 10.44 15.53
N PHE A 27 2.91 9.77 15.79
CA PHE A 27 3.76 10.01 16.95
C PHE A 27 4.84 11.04 16.65
N LEU A 28 5.53 10.91 15.51
CA LEU A 28 6.65 11.77 15.15
C LEU A 28 6.23 13.21 14.84
N LEU A 29 5.14 13.40 14.11
CA LEU A 29 4.72 14.75 13.71
C LEU A 29 4.41 15.64 14.91
N PRO A 30 3.58 15.22 15.91
CA PRO A 30 3.35 16.00 17.09
C PRO A 30 4.60 16.24 17.96
N MET A 31 5.47 15.24 18.03
CA MET A 31 6.73 15.32 18.80
C MET A 31 7.69 16.34 18.19
N ILE A 32 7.74 16.47 16.87
CA ILE A 32 8.68 17.35 16.16
C ILE A 32 8.10 18.75 16.00
N PHE A 33 6.83 18.86 15.60
CA PHE A 33 6.20 20.12 15.18
C PHE A 33 5.02 20.57 16.05
N GLY A 34 4.58 19.77 17.02
CA GLY A 34 3.37 20.02 17.77
C GLY A 34 2.11 19.58 17.00
N LYS A 35 1.02 20.34 17.17
CA LYS A 35 -0.28 19.97 16.59
C LYS A 35 -0.42 20.24 15.09
N GLU A 36 0.51 20.97 14.50
CA GLU A 36 0.51 21.36 13.09
C GLU A 36 1.92 21.21 12.50
N SER A 37 2.01 20.74 11.28
CA SER A 37 3.29 20.63 10.58
C SER A 37 3.41 21.68 9.48
N PRO A 38 4.43 22.54 9.50
CA PRO A 38 4.66 23.53 8.47
C PRO A 38 5.25 22.92 7.19
N VAL A 39 5.82 21.73 7.27
CA VAL A 39 6.48 21.09 6.12
C VAL A 39 5.50 20.18 5.38
N PRO A 40 5.60 20.10 4.04
CA PRO A 40 4.75 19.24 3.25
C PRO A 40 5.03 17.75 3.51
N ILE A 41 3.97 16.96 3.46
CA ILE A 41 4.02 15.50 3.46
C ILE A 41 3.54 15.03 2.08
N TYR A 42 4.47 14.59 1.26
CA TYR A 42 4.20 14.08 -0.07
C TYR A 42 3.91 12.59 -0.03
N GLY A 43 2.89 12.16 -0.76
CA GLY A 43 2.55 10.75 -0.91
C GLY A 43 1.53 10.56 -2.02
N ALA A 44 1.44 9.36 -2.54
CA ALA A 44 0.42 9.01 -3.51
C ALA A 44 -0.97 9.01 -2.85
N ARG A 45 -2.01 9.07 -3.66
CA ARG A 45 -3.40 9.27 -3.22
C ARG A 45 -3.84 8.24 -2.18
N LEU A 46 -3.58 6.95 -2.40
CA LEU A 46 -3.92 5.90 -1.44
C LEU A 46 -3.12 6.05 -0.15
N THR A 47 -1.82 6.31 -0.24
CA THR A 47 -0.92 6.51 0.91
C THR A 47 -1.41 7.64 1.81
N LEU A 48 -1.77 8.78 1.21
CA LEU A 48 -2.31 9.92 1.97
C LEU A 48 -3.70 9.65 2.53
N GLY A 49 -4.54 8.89 1.84
CA GLY A 49 -5.85 8.45 2.35
C GLY A 49 -5.70 7.58 3.61
N LEU A 50 -4.79 6.61 3.58
CA LEU A 50 -4.46 5.77 4.73
C LEU A 50 -3.85 6.57 5.88
N LEU A 51 -2.95 7.50 5.57
CA LEU A 51 -2.36 8.39 6.58
C LEU A 51 -3.43 9.28 7.23
N ARG A 52 -4.37 9.86 6.47
CA ARG A 52 -5.48 10.65 7.04
C ARG A 52 -6.28 9.83 8.06
N GLY A 53 -6.73 8.64 7.66
CA GLY A 53 -7.46 7.76 8.57
C GLY A 53 -6.66 7.37 9.81
N LYS A 54 -5.34 7.28 9.68
CA LYS A 54 -4.46 7.01 10.82
C LYS A 54 -4.29 8.22 11.74
N LEU A 55 -4.10 9.41 11.19
CA LEU A 55 -4.04 10.65 11.98
C LEU A 55 -5.33 10.85 12.80
N GLU A 56 -6.50 10.61 12.20
CA GLU A 56 -7.79 10.67 12.87
C GLU A 56 -7.92 9.69 14.04
N GLU A 57 -7.45 8.46 13.90
CA GLU A 57 -7.42 7.47 14.99
C GLU A 57 -6.63 7.93 16.21
N PHE A 58 -5.58 8.71 15.98
CA PHE A 58 -4.76 9.30 17.03
C PHE A 58 -5.27 10.68 17.51
N GLY A 59 -6.48 11.07 17.11
CA GLY A 59 -7.08 12.34 17.51
C GLY A 59 -6.41 13.57 16.88
N LEU A 60 -5.63 13.38 15.82
CA LEU A 60 -4.98 14.44 15.07
C LEU A 60 -5.87 14.89 13.91
N ARG A 61 -5.96 16.19 13.68
CA ARG A 61 -6.72 16.75 12.55
C ARG A 61 -5.89 16.64 11.27
N PRO A 62 -6.30 15.88 10.25
CA PRO A 62 -5.52 15.77 9.01
C PRO A 62 -5.27 17.13 8.33
N GLY A 63 -6.22 18.08 8.44
CA GLY A 63 -6.09 19.42 7.89
C GLY A 63 -5.03 20.30 8.57
N ALA A 64 -4.50 19.90 9.73
CA ALA A 64 -3.37 20.57 10.38
C ALA A 64 -2.01 20.19 9.76
N PHE A 65 -2.01 19.22 8.85
CA PHE A 65 -0.81 18.74 8.16
C PHE A 65 -0.91 19.06 6.66
N ASN A 66 0.19 19.55 6.09
CA ASN A 66 0.25 19.92 4.68
C ASN A 66 0.42 18.67 3.79
N LEU A 67 -0.65 17.91 3.61
CA LEU A 67 -0.67 16.69 2.79
C LEU A 67 -0.74 17.06 1.31
N LYS A 68 0.27 16.65 0.53
CA LYS A 68 0.37 16.92 -0.91
C LYS A 68 0.39 15.62 -1.69
N GLU A 69 -0.63 15.44 -2.51
CA GLU A 69 -0.71 14.31 -3.43
C GLU A 69 0.32 14.45 -4.55
N ILE A 70 1.01 13.34 -4.82
CA ILE A 70 1.98 13.19 -5.91
C ILE A 70 1.70 11.89 -6.65
N SER A 71 2.02 11.89 -7.94
CA SER A 71 2.01 10.70 -8.79
C SER A 71 3.35 9.95 -8.69
N PRO A 72 3.35 8.62 -8.85
CA PRO A 72 4.58 7.84 -8.98
C PRO A 72 5.52 8.25 -10.13
N ASP A 73 5.11 9.18 -10.99
CA ASP A 73 5.94 9.65 -12.10
C ASP A 73 6.35 11.14 -11.97
N ASP A 74 5.97 11.77 -10.88
CA ASP A 74 6.24 13.19 -10.67
C ASP A 74 7.71 13.47 -10.36
N ARG A 75 8.11 14.71 -10.69
CA ARG A 75 9.34 15.35 -10.25
C ARG A 75 9.00 16.53 -9.37
N ILE A 76 9.57 16.58 -8.17
CA ILE A 76 9.35 17.65 -7.21
C ILE A 76 10.65 18.26 -6.72
N GLN A 77 10.64 19.58 -6.51
CA GLN A 77 11.73 20.31 -5.87
C GLN A 77 11.44 20.46 -4.38
N VAL A 78 12.36 20.01 -3.52
CA VAL A 78 12.26 20.10 -2.08
C VAL A 78 13.39 20.98 -1.53
N GLY A 79 13.03 22.16 -1.01
CA GLY A 79 14.01 23.15 -0.62
C GLY A 79 14.89 23.59 -1.80
N ARG A 80 16.13 24.00 -1.50
CA ARG A 80 17.07 24.52 -2.51
C ARG A 80 17.85 23.42 -3.21
N TYR A 81 18.08 22.27 -2.55
CA TYR A 81 19.13 21.35 -2.92
C TYR A 81 18.64 19.96 -3.35
N PHE A 82 17.35 19.64 -3.15
CA PHE A 82 16.82 18.31 -3.44
C PHE A 82 15.85 18.36 -4.61
N THR A 83 16.16 17.61 -5.65
CA THR A 83 15.19 17.26 -6.70
C THR A 83 14.86 15.78 -6.57
N LEU A 84 13.57 15.48 -6.45
CA LEU A 84 13.07 14.13 -6.30
C LEU A 84 12.34 13.71 -7.57
N ASP A 85 12.82 12.66 -8.21
CA ASP A 85 12.15 12.00 -9.34
C ASP A 85 11.50 10.71 -8.80
N LEU A 86 10.20 10.69 -8.71
CA LEU A 86 9.49 9.47 -8.30
C LEU A 86 9.41 8.50 -9.48
N PHE A 87 9.40 7.22 -9.16
CA PHE A 87 9.17 6.15 -10.14
C PHE A 87 8.32 5.05 -9.53
N ARG A 88 7.43 4.49 -10.35
CA ARG A 88 6.56 3.40 -9.92
C ARG A 88 7.36 2.14 -9.66
N MET A 89 7.04 1.49 -8.54
CA MET A 89 7.49 0.14 -8.23
C MET A 89 6.29 -0.75 -7.91
N THR A 90 6.26 -1.94 -8.51
CA THR A 90 5.23 -2.94 -8.18
C THR A 90 5.42 -3.47 -6.77
N HIS A 91 4.32 -3.55 -6.03
CA HIS A 91 4.26 -4.04 -4.66
C HIS A 91 2.87 -4.61 -4.36
N SER A 92 2.60 -5.04 -3.14
CA SER A 92 1.29 -5.56 -2.71
C SER A 92 0.19 -4.50 -2.60
N ILE A 93 0.56 -3.23 -2.55
CA ILE A 93 -0.33 -2.07 -2.44
C ILE A 93 -0.18 -1.17 -3.68
N PRO A 94 -1.29 -0.59 -4.21
CA PRO A 94 -1.25 0.37 -5.30
C PRO A 94 -0.42 1.62 -4.99
N ASP A 95 0.03 2.29 -6.06
CA ASP A 95 0.73 3.57 -6.02
C ASP A 95 2.03 3.58 -5.20
N ASN A 96 2.65 2.42 -5.02
CA ASN A 96 3.97 2.34 -4.42
C ASN A 96 5.02 2.99 -5.35
N SER A 97 5.93 3.74 -4.75
CA SER A 97 6.95 4.52 -5.45
C SER A 97 8.33 4.34 -4.84
N GLY A 98 9.33 4.23 -5.70
CA GLY A 98 10.69 4.58 -5.36
C GLY A 98 10.96 6.04 -5.66
N VAL A 99 12.13 6.53 -5.27
CA VAL A 99 12.55 7.91 -5.49
C VAL A 99 14.03 8.00 -5.83
N VAL A 100 14.36 8.75 -6.88
CA VAL A 100 15.71 9.22 -7.19
C VAL A 100 15.86 10.60 -6.58
N ILE A 101 16.76 10.74 -5.63
CA ILE A 101 17.02 11.96 -4.90
C ILE A 101 18.31 12.58 -5.44
N ARG A 102 18.20 13.67 -6.16
CA ARG A 102 19.35 14.40 -6.70
C ARG A 102 19.77 15.51 -5.75
N THR A 103 21.03 15.53 -5.41
CA THR A 103 21.65 16.50 -4.52
C THR A 103 22.93 17.07 -5.13
N PRO A 104 23.46 18.21 -4.65
CA PRO A 104 24.73 18.75 -5.14
C PRO A 104 25.95 17.83 -4.96
N ILE A 105 25.86 16.86 -4.05
CA ILE A 105 26.98 15.94 -3.75
C ILE A 105 26.82 14.55 -4.38
N GLY A 106 25.67 14.27 -5.01
CA GLY A 106 25.43 13.00 -5.68
C GLY A 106 23.97 12.59 -5.68
N THR A 107 23.71 11.49 -6.37
CA THR A 107 22.37 10.90 -6.51
C THR A 107 22.18 9.74 -5.56
N ILE A 108 21.04 9.72 -4.87
CA ILE A 108 20.61 8.63 -4.01
C ILE A 108 19.39 7.99 -4.67
N VAL A 109 19.34 6.67 -4.73
CA VAL A 109 18.15 5.93 -5.17
C VAL A 109 17.59 5.17 -3.98
N HIS A 110 16.31 5.40 -3.67
CA HIS A 110 15.55 4.63 -2.68
C HIS A 110 14.42 3.91 -3.41
N THR A 111 14.41 2.57 -3.34
CA THR A 111 13.43 1.77 -4.11
C THR A 111 12.02 1.78 -3.52
N GLY A 112 11.86 2.13 -2.25
CA GLY A 112 10.71 1.68 -1.48
C GLY A 112 10.73 0.15 -1.38
N ASP A 113 9.63 -0.43 -0.93
CA ASP A 113 9.44 -1.89 -0.99
C ASP A 113 9.05 -2.29 -2.39
N PHE A 114 9.53 -3.42 -2.87
CA PHE A 114 9.22 -3.83 -4.22
C PHE A 114 9.21 -5.33 -4.47
N LYS A 115 8.48 -5.68 -5.48
CA LYS A 115 8.54 -6.95 -6.19
C LYS A 115 8.55 -6.63 -7.68
N LEU A 116 9.52 -7.15 -8.44
CA LEU A 116 9.52 -6.97 -9.89
C LEU A 116 8.49 -7.91 -10.51
N ASP A 117 7.26 -7.41 -10.65
CA ASP A 117 6.15 -8.15 -11.24
C ASP A 117 5.94 -7.70 -12.69
N PRO A 118 6.18 -8.58 -13.69
CA PRO A 118 5.98 -8.24 -15.09
C PRO A 118 4.51 -8.25 -15.52
N THR A 119 3.62 -8.84 -14.72
CA THR A 119 2.17 -8.96 -15.00
C THR A 119 1.34 -8.63 -13.76
N PRO A 120 1.45 -7.40 -13.22
CA PRO A 120 0.64 -6.97 -12.08
C PRO A 120 -0.83 -6.88 -12.48
N ILE A 121 -1.74 -7.13 -11.54
CA ILE A 121 -3.19 -7.20 -11.84
C ILE A 121 -3.81 -5.88 -12.29
N ASP A 122 -3.19 -4.75 -11.94
CA ASP A 122 -3.60 -3.42 -12.37
C ASP A 122 -2.97 -2.98 -13.71
N GLY A 123 -2.11 -3.82 -14.29
CA GLY A 123 -1.39 -3.56 -15.54
C GLY A 123 -0.26 -2.53 -15.44
N LYS A 124 0.04 -2.01 -14.24
CA LYS A 124 1.03 -0.95 -14.02
C LYS A 124 2.38 -1.52 -13.57
N VAL A 125 3.23 -1.84 -14.52
CA VAL A 125 4.59 -2.38 -14.25
C VAL A 125 5.52 -1.35 -13.60
N SER A 126 6.60 -1.84 -12.96
CA SER A 126 7.66 -0.99 -12.42
C SER A 126 8.35 -0.16 -13.50
N HIS A 127 8.60 1.11 -13.21
CA HIS A 127 9.20 2.06 -14.17
C HIS A 127 10.75 2.00 -14.10
N LEU A 128 11.30 0.84 -14.45
CA LEU A 128 12.74 0.56 -14.33
C LEU A 128 13.62 1.46 -15.22
N ALA A 129 13.06 2.07 -16.28
CA ALA A 129 13.81 2.99 -17.14
C ALA A 129 14.38 4.18 -16.34
N LYS A 130 13.64 4.72 -15.37
CA LYS A 130 14.14 5.82 -14.50
C LYS A 130 15.30 5.35 -13.61
N VAL A 131 15.24 4.11 -13.12
CA VAL A 131 16.32 3.52 -12.32
C VAL A 131 17.57 3.31 -13.17
N ALA A 132 17.40 2.75 -14.39
CA ALA A 132 18.49 2.56 -15.33
C ALA A 132 19.15 3.88 -15.73
N GLN A 133 18.34 4.92 -15.98
CA GLN A 133 18.86 6.26 -16.28
C GLN A 133 19.67 6.82 -15.11
N ALA A 134 19.16 6.75 -13.88
CA ALA A 134 19.91 7.18 -12.69
C ALA A 134 21.22 6.40 -12.54
N GLY A 135 21.19 5.08 -12.80
CA GLY A 135 22.38 4.24 -12.80
C GLY A 135 23.44 4.68 -13.82
N ALA A 136 23.01 5.03 -15.06
CA ALA A 136 23.90 5.54 -16.11
C ALA A 136 24.52 6.91 -15.78
N GLU A 137 23.77 7.76 -15.06
CA GLU A 137 24.24 9.07 -14.58
C GLU A 137 25.19 8.98 -13.38
N GLY A 138 25.22 7.83 -12.69
CA GLY A 138 26.00 7.57 -11.49
C GLY A 138 25.20 7.74 -10.20
N VAL A 139 25.18 6.70 -9.37
CA VAL A 139 24.50 6.65 -8.08
C VAL A 139 25.51 6.60 -6.95
N LEU A 140 25.41 7.58 -6.03
CA LEU A 140 26.26 7.65 -4.83
C LEU A 140 25.82 6.61 -3.78
N LEU A 141 24.49 6.42 -3.61
CA LEU A 141 23.93 5.53 -2.62
C LEU A 141 22.65 4.87 -3.14
N LEU A 142 22.57 3.55 -3.04
CA LEU A 142 21.36 2.78 -3.26
C LEU A 142 20.82 2.29 -1.91
N ILE A 143 19.56 2.62 -1.62
CA ILE A 143 18.77 2.12 -0.49
C ILE A 143 17.68 1.24 -1.08
N ALA A 144 17.83 -0.08 -0.94
CA ALA A 144 16.95 -1.05 -1.58
C ALA A 144 16.28 -1.98 -0.56
N ASP A 145 15.04 -2.37 -0.85
CA ASP A 145 14.40 -3.50 -0.17
C ASP A 145 15.23 -4.77 -0.38
N ALA A 146 15.48 -5.49 0.71
CA ALA A 146 16.24 -6.72 0.73
C ALA A 146 15.52 -7.86 1.47
N THR A 147 14.19 -7.74 1.66
CA THR A 147 13.38 -8.66 2.49
C THR A 147 13.55 -10.13 2.11
N ASN A 148 13.67 -10.45 0.83
CA ASN A 148 13.86 -11.81 0.33
C ASN A 148 15.23 -12.04 -0.34
N ALA A 149 16.23 -11.21 -0.07
CA ALA A 149 17.51 -11.26 -0.77
C ALA A 149 18.27 -12.61 -0.60
N GLU A 150 18.05 -13.29 0.53
CA GLU A 150 18.69 -14.59 0.83
C GLU A 150 17.87 -15.80 0.32
N ARG A 151 16.67 -15.58 -0.21
CA ARG A 151 15.82 -16.67 -0.70
C ARG A 151 16.06 -16.93 -2.19
N PRO A 152 16.50 -18.13 -2.60
CA PRO A 152 16.67 -18.43 -4.00
C PRO A 152 15.34 -18.50 -4.74
N GLY A 153 15.36 -18.16 -6.03
CA GLY A 153 14.19 -18.21 -6.91
C GLY A 153 13.53 -16.86 -7.15
N TYR A 154 12.29 -16.90 -7.60
CA TYR A 154 11.49 -15.72 -7.97
C TYR A 154 10.16 -15.73 -7.25
N THR A 155 9.68 -14.54 -6.87
CA THR A 155 8.32 -14.37 -6.37
C THR A 155 7.33 -14.45 -7.55
N PRO A 156 6.31 -15.33 -7.48
CA PRO A 156 5.30 -15.43 -8.54
C PRO A 156 4.58 -14.10 -8.79
N SER A 157 4.15 -13.86 -10.03
CA SER A 157 3.33 -12.70 -10.37
C SER A 157 1.98 -12.72 -9.66
N GLU A 158 1.44 -11.54 -9.34
CA GLU A 158 0.07 -11.43 -8.79
C GLU A 158 -0.99 -11.96 -9.76
N MET A 159 -0.75 -11.89 -11.08
CA MET A 159 -1.64 -12.50 -12.07
C MET A 159 -1.69 -14.02 -11.97
N GLU A 160 -0.58 -14.68 -11.66
CA GLU A 160 -0.56 -16.14 -11.44
C GLU A 160 -1.34 -16.51 -10.18
N ILE A 161 -1.16 -15.75 -9.11
CA ILE A 161 -1.92 -15.93 -7.88
C ILE A 161 -3.42 -15.67 -8.11
N ALA A 162 -3.77 -14.65 -8.88
CA ALA A 162 -5.17 -14.35 -9.22
C ALA A 162 -5.83 -15.51 -9.99
N LYS A 163 -5.12 -16.13 -10.94
CA LYS A 163 -5.61 -17.31 -11.67
C LYS A 163 -5.82 -18.51 -10.74
N GLU A 164 -4.93 -18.72 -9.80
CA GLU A 164 -5.06 -19.82 -8.84
C GLU A 164 -6.22 -19.57 -7.86
N LEU A 165 -6.39 -18.33 -7.37
CA LEU A 165 -7.56 -17.94 -6.58
C LEU A 165 -8.87 -18.15 -7.33
N ASP A 166 -8.93 -17.75 -8.60
CA ASP A 166 -10.08 -17.99 -9.47
C ASP A 166 -10.42 -19.49 -9.57
N ARG A 167 -9.40 -20.33 -9.78
CA ARG A 167 -9.56 -21.78 -9.87
C ARG A 167 -10.07 -22.39 -8.57
N VAL A 168 -9.49 -22.02 -7.43
CA VAL A 168 -9.85 -22.57 -6.11
C VAL A 168 -11.25 -22.13 -5.72
N ILE A 169 -11.56 -20.83 -5.83
CA ILE A 169 -12.86 -20.25 -5.48
C ILE A 169 -13.97 -20.84 -6.36
N GLY A 170 -13.70 -21.03 -7.66
CA GLY A 170 -14.66 -21.57 -8.60
C GLY A 170 -14.99 -23.05 -8.37
N ARG A 171 -14.05 -23.84 -7.86
CA ARG A 171 -14.23 -25.28 -7.58
C ARG A 171 -14.76 -25.58 -6.19
N ALA A 172 -14.75 -24.63 -5.28
CA ALA A 172 -15.18 -24.84 -3.90
C ALA A 172 -16.68 -25.12 -3.82
N PRO A 173 -17.13 -26.29 -3.30
CA PRO A 173 -18.55 -26.63 -3.24
C PRO A 173 -19.28 -25.92 -2.09
N GLY A 174 -18.56 -25.48 -1.08
CA GLY A 174 -19.10 -24.87 0.13
C GLY A 174 -18.68 -23.41 0.31
N ARG A 175 -18.76 -22.95 1.56
CA ARG A 175 -18.33 -21.60 1.98
C ARG A 175 -16.81 -21.50 1.86
N VAL A 176 -16.33 -20.36 1.33
CA VAL A 176 -14.90 -20.11 1.15
C VAL A 176 -14.42 -19.10 2.15
N PHE A 177 -13.32 -19.41 2.83
CA PHE A 177 -12.60 -18.47 3.68
C PHE A 177 -11.26 -18.14 3.04
N VAL A 178 -10.99 -16.85 2.86
CA VAL A 178 -9.70 -16.36 2.37
C VAL A 178 -9.12 -15.42 3.40
N THR A 179 -7.86 -15.66 3.76
CA THR A 179 -7.13 -14.77 4.66
C THR A 179 -5.97 -14.11 3.94
N THR A 180 -5.83 -12.83 4.15
CA THR A 180 -4.73 -12.03 3.60
C THR A 180 -4.45 -10.83 4.49
N PHE A 181 -3.33 -10.16 4.23
CA PHE A 181 -3.08 -8.86 4.86
C PHE A 181 -4.10 -7.82 4.40
N ALA A 182 -4.62 -7.03 5.33
CA ALA A 182 -5.57 -5.96 5.04
C ALA A 182 -5.03 -4.91 4.05
N SER A 183 -3.71 -4.71 4.04
CA SER A 183 -3.02 -3.76 3.16
C SER A 183 -2.75 -4.32 1.75
N HIS A 184 -2.96 -5.62 1.54
CA HIS A 184 -2.71 -6.24 0.22
C HIS A 184 -3.88 -6.02 -0.74
N ILE A 185 -4.09 -4.76 -1.15
CA ILE A 185 -5.25 -4.32 -1.94
C ILE A 185 -5.38 -5.09 -3.25
N HIS A 186 -4.28 -5.39 -3.93
CA HIS A 186 -4.29 -6.17 -5.16
C HIS A 186 -4.84 -7.59 -4.96
N ARG A 187 -4.46 -8.24 -3.87
CA ARG A 187 -4.95 -9.59 -3.52
C ARG A 187 -6.45 -9.56 -3.18
N ILE A 188 -6.87 -8.56 -2.40
CA ILE A 188 -8.27 -8.34 -2.04
C ILE A 188 -9.10 -8.17 -3.31
N GLN A 189 -8.64 -7.38 -4.28
CA GLN A 189 -9.33 -7.19 -5.55
C GLN A 189 -9.45 -8.50 -6.35
N SER A 190 -8.40 -9.30 -6.40
CA SER A 190 -8.43 -10.60 -7.10
C SER A 190 -9.44 -11.57 -6.49
N VAL A 191 -9.55 -11.59 -5.15
CA VAL A 191 -10.53 -12.39 -4.42
C VAL A 191 -11.95 -11.92 -4.71
N ILE A 192 -12.19 -10.60 -4.70
CA ILE A 192 -13.50 -10.02 -5.01
C ILE A 192 -13.92 -10.40 -6.43
N TRP A 193 -13.06 -10.20 -7.44
CA TRP A 193 -13.37 -10.56 -8.82
C TRP A 193 -13.70 -12.04 -9.01
N ALA A 194 -12.91 -12.92 -8.37
CA ALA A 194 -13.18 -14.36 -8.42
C ALA A 194 -14.51 -14.70 -7.74
N ALA A 195 -14.80 -14.14 -6.57
CA ALA A 195 -16.08 -14.36 -5.89
C ALA A 195 -17.28 -13.92 -6.73
N GLU A 196 -17.24 -12.70 -7.25
CA GLU A 196 -18.30 -12.13 -8.10
C GLU A 196 -18.52 -12.92 -9.39
N LYS A 197 -17.45 -13.44 -10.00
CA LYS A 197 -17.52 -14.30 -11.20
C LYS A 197 -18.34 -15.57 -10.96
N TYR A 198 -18.24 -16.14 -9.75
CA TYR A 198 -18.95 -17.36 -9.36
C TYR A 198 -20.21 -17.08 -8.51
N GLY A 199 -20.71 -15.85 -8.51
CA GLY A 199 -21.96 -15.48 -7.84
C GLY A 199 -21.90 -15.51 -6.31
N ARG A 200 -20.71 -15.46 -5.73
CA ARG A 200 -20.53 -15.43 -4.28
C ARG A 200 -20.63 -14.02 -3.71
N LYS A 201 -21.35 -13.86 -2.61
CA LYS A 201 -21.37 -12.65 -1.80
C LYS A 201 -20.11 -12.57 -0.96
N VAL A 202 -19.41 -11.44 -1.02
CA VAL A 202 -18.16 -11.24 -0.27
C VAL A 202 -18.46 -10.55 1.04
N ALA A 203 -18.29 -11.24 2.15
CA ALA A 203 -18.28 -10.66 3.48
C ALA A 203 -16.86 -10.37 3.92
N MET A 204 -16.64 -9.24 4.59
CA MET A 204 -15.34 -8.87 5.14
C MET A 204 -15.38 -8.83 6.65
N GLU A 205 -14.28 -9.32 7.27
CA GLU A 205 -14.14 -9.35 8.72
C GLU A 205 -12.75 -8.93 9.18
N GLY A 206 -12.70 -8.22 10.31
CA GLY A 206 -11.49 -7.67 10.90
C GLY A 206 -11.37 -6.16 10.72
N ARG A 207 -11.08 -5.46 11.82
CA ARG A 207 -11.03 -3.97 11.87
C ARG A 207 -10.13 -3.37 10.80
N SER A 208 -8.92 -3.90 10.66
CA SER A 208 -7.97 -3.42 9.65
C SER A 208 -8.47 -3.70 8.22
N MET A 209 -9.04 -4.90 7.97
CA MET A 209 -9.59 -5.27 6.66
C MET A 209 -10.69 -4.29 6.23
N LEU A 210 -11.66 -4.04 7.12
CA LEU A 210 -12.76 -3.12 6.88
C LEU A 210 -12.27 -1.69 6.63
N LYS A 211 -11.30 -1.22 7.44
CA LYS A 211 -10.75 0.13 7.30
C LYS A 211 -10.02 0.33 5.98
N PHE A 212 -9.06 -0.55 5.65
CA PHE A 212 -8.28 -0.46 4.41
C PHE A 212 -9.17 -0.58 3.18
N SER A 213 -10.10 -1.55 3.19
CA SER A 213 -11.04 -1.75 2.07
C SER A 213 -11.97 -0.58 1.87
N ARG A 214 -12.48 0.05 2.94
CA ARG A 214 -13.32 1.25 2.84
C ARG A 214 -12.55 2.39 2.17
N ILE A 215 -11.35 2.72 2.64
CA ILE A 215 -10.53 3.78 2.06
C ILE A 215 -10.19 3.48 0.60
N ALA A 216 -9.85 2.22 0.29
CA ALA A 216 -9.53 1.81 -1.07
C ALA A 216 -10.75 1.88 -2.02
N LEU A 217 -11.96 1.57 -1.54
CA LEU A 217 -13.23 1.75 -2.28
C LEU A 217 -13.53 3.23 -2.52
N GLU A 218 -13.48 4.06 -1.47
CA GLU A 218 -13.74 5.51 -1.56
C GLU A 218 -12.80 6.19 -2.56
N LEU A 219 -11.54 5.74 -2.62
CA LEU A 219 -10.53 6.28 -3.53
C LEU A 219 -10.50 5.59 -4.92
N GLY A 220 -11.31 4.54 -5.14
CA GLY A 220 -11.42 3.85 -6.42
C GLY A 220 -10.33 2.82 -6.71
N TYR A 221 -9.55 2.39 -5.71
CA TYR A 221 -8.55 1.33 -5.84
C TYR A 221 -9.12 -0.08 -5.69
N LEU A 222 -10.25 -0.22 -4.99
CA LEU A 222 -11.07 -1.42 -5.01
C LEU A 222 -12.36 -1.17 -5.80
N LYS A 223 -12.80 -2.20 -6.51
CA LYS A 223 -14.03 -2.19 -7.30
C LYS A 223 -14.86 -3.39 -6.92
N VAL A 224 -16.14 -3.17 -6.71
CA VAL A 224 -17.15 -4.19 -6.45
C VAL A 224 -18.34 -3.97 -7.38
N LYS A 225 -18.97 -5.04 -7.85
CA LYS A 225 -20.16 -4.95 -8.72
C LYS A 225 -21.39 -4.52 -7.94
N ASP A 226 -21.55 -5.03 -6.74
CA ASP A 226 -22.69 -4.77 -5.86
C ASP A 226 -22.16 -4.04 -4.62
N ARG A 227 -21.91 -4.75 -3.54
CA ARG A 227 -21.37 -4.23 -2.29
C ARG A 227 -20.63 -5.33 -1.52
N LEU A 228 -19.90 -4.91 -0.52
CA LEU A 228 -19.38 -5.81 0.50
C LEU A 228 -20.43 -6.02 1.59
N TYR A 229 -20.48 -7.22 2.12
CA TYR A 229 -21.44 -7.66 3.12
C TYR A 229 -20.80 -7.80 4.50
N THR A 230 -21.61 -7.75 5.54
CA THR A 230 -21.25 -8.17 6.89
C THR A 230 -21.44 -9.68 7.04
N LEU A 231 -20.82 -10.29 8.05
CA LEU A 231 -21.05 -11.72 8.35
C LEU A 231 -22.53 -12.01 8.66
N GLU A 232 -23.20 -11.10 9.37
CA GLU A 232 -24.61 -11.24 9.73
C GLU A 232 -25.53 -11.29 8.50
N GLU A 233 -25.23 -10.51 7.46
CA GLU A 233 -26.03 -10.47 6.23
C GLU A 233 -25.87 -11.74 5.36
N VAL A 234 -24.80 -12.50 5.54
CA VAL A 234 -24.54 -13.69 4.73
C VAL A 234 -24.68 -15.00 5.51
N LYS A 235 -24.97 -14.96 6.81
CA LYS A 235 -24.97 -16.15 7.68
C LYS A 235 -25.97 -17.24 7.23
N ASP A 236 -27.14 -16.82 6.77
CA ASP A 236 -28.24 -17.70 6.38
C ASP A 236 -28.24 -18.04 4.88
N LEU A 237 -27.27 -17.53 4.10
CA LEU A 237 -27.15 -17.85 2.70
C LEU A 237 -26.54 -19.25 2.52
N PRO A 238 -26.88 -19.96 1.42
CA PRO A 238 -26.25 -21.23 1.07
C PRO A 238 -24.72 -21.10 0.99
N ASP A 239 -24.01 -22.08 1.52
CA ASP A 239 -22.55 -22.02 1.66
C ASP A 239 -21.81 -21.71 0.36
N HIS A 240 -22.28 -22.29 -0.77
CA HIS A 240 -21.68 -22.06 -2.08
C HIS A 240 -21.83 -20.61 -2.60
N GLN A 241 -22.68 -19.80 -1.97
CA GLN A 241 -22.89 -18.38 -2.32
C GLN A 241 -22.09 -17.43 -1.43
N VAL A 242 -21.30 -17.93 -0.49
CA VAL A 242 -20.59 -17.08 0.47
C VAL A 242 -19.08 -17.22 0.32
N LEU A 243 -18.39 -16.08 0.32
CA LEU A 243 -16.96 -15.97 0.53
C LEU A 243 -16.71 -14.98 1.67
N ILE A 244 -15.89 -15.40 2.64
CA ILE A 244 -15.47 -14.57 3.77
C ILE A 244 -14.01 -14.20 3.59
N LEU A 245 -13.73 -12.90 3.53
CA LEU A 245 -12.39 -12.34 3.45
C LEU A 245 -12.00 -11.73 4.79
N ALA A 246 -10.93 -12.25 5.40
CA ALA A 246 -10.56 -11.90 6.75
C ALA A 246 -9.05 -11.67 6.92
N THR A 247 -8.67 -11.07 8.05
CA THR A 247 -7.29 -11.03 8.53
C THR A 247 -6.95 -12.31 9.29
N GLY A 248 -5.65 -12.55 9.53
CA GLY A 248 -5.19 -13.70 10.34
C GLY A 248 -4.37 -14.72 9.58
N SER A 249 -3.88 -14.39 8.37
CA SER A 249 -3.06 -15.28 7.54
C SER A 249 -1.78 -15.78 8.21
N GLN A 250 -1.33 -15.12 9.28
CA GLN A 250 -0.14 -15.51 10.06
C GLN A 250 -0.48 -15.99 11.48
N GLY A 251 -1.75 -16.26 11.79
CA GLY A 251 -2.15 -16.72 13.12
C GLY A 251 -1.90 -15.69 14.24
N GLN A 252 -1.96 -14.39 13.90
CA GLN A 252 -1.72 -13.34 14.91
C GLN A 252 -2.79 -13.41 16.01
N PRO A 253 -2.39 -13.22 17.28
CA PRO A 253 -3.34 -13.07 18.37
C PRO A 253 -4.40 -11.98 18.06
N MET A 254 -5.64 -12.21 18.42
CA MET A 254 -6.78 -11.31 18.17
C MET A 254 -7.13 -11.09 16.67
N SER A 255 -6.61 -11.89 15.76
CA SER A 255 -7.11 -11.94 14.38
C SER A 255 -8.44 -12.71 14.32
N VAL A 256 -9.16 -12.56 13.20
CA VAL A 256 -10.48 -13.21 13.00
C VAL A 256 -10.40 -14.74 13.06
N LEU A 257 -9.25 -15.33 12.74
CA LEU A 257 -9.05 -16.78 12.77
C LEU A 257 -8.37 -17.29 14.04
N HIS A 258 -8.19 -16.48 15.03
CA HIS A 258 -7.65 -16.88 16.32
C HIS A 258 -8.77 -16.89 17.34
#